data_a2dfc4632343516cd7c0588891c485b1
#
_entry.id   a2dfc4632343516cd7c0588891c485b1
#
_cell.length_a   1.000
_cell.length_b   1.000
_cell.length_c   1.000
_cell.angle_alpha   90.00
_cell.angle_beta   90.00
_cell.angle_gamma   90.00
#
_symmetry.space_group_name_H-M   'P 1'
#
loop_
_entity.id
_entity.type
_entity.pdbx_description
1 polymer ?
#
loop_
_entity_poly.entity_id
_entity_poly.type
_entity_poly.pdbx_seq_one_letter_code
_entity_poly.pdbx_strand_id
1 'polypeptide(L)'
;MTNPINKIKQVNALKNGRGLQYLLNEIYKILGNPIAVYDIYYNLFAHTDRIVTDDPLWNELITTGSFSKTTIDFFKSECFIDAVANTDDLVLMTSNKLKYNRINGKIFDKNNIRIANIIIVECNSSFEADVPEIIRAFCKILSREIQESEFYQNLNLTYQETLVYDLIEGNSIDRQLVTAKVADIYKHLKSYIYLAVVEFPKDEHLTNSLIQFRDLFTQMQKDFKYYIYSDYIIILLSTDDARFNIKNGLNKLAKLFKENNMRVGISSCFDNLYKLHKYYVEAIDALNYAAEANGNQRIFLYEDIPSKI
;
A
#
# COMPACT_ATOMS: atom_id res chain seq x y z
N MET A 1 9.61 -41.38 -4.67
CA MET A 1 8.55 -40.42 -4.19
C MET A 1 8.85 -40.08 -2.75
N THR A 2 9.16 -38.84 -2.45
CA THR A 2 9.41 -38.37 -1.08
C THR A 2 8.09 -38.29 -0.34
N ASN A 3 8.00 -38.89 0.84
CA ASN A 3 6.79 -38.87 1.67
C ASN A 3 6.34 -37.41 1.94
N PRO A 4 5.06 -37.04 1.77
CA PRO A 4 4.52 -35.69 2.04
C PRO A 4 4.93 -35.12 3.39
N ILE A 5 4.95 -35.95 4.44
CA ILE A 5 5.39 -35.56 5.78
C ILE A 5 6.85 -35.10 5.80
N ASN A 6 7.70 -35.69 4.97
CA ASN A 6 9.10 -35.28 4.88
C ASN A 6 9.27 -33.95 4.15
N LYS A 7 8.48 -33.69 3.11
CA LYS A 7 8.47 -32.40 2.40
C LYS A 7 8.07 -31.27 3.35
N ILE A 8 6.99 -31.44 4.15
CA ILE A 8 6.54 -30.44 5.14
C ILE A 8 7.59 -30.23 6.24
N LYS A 9 8.24 -31.30 6.71
CA LYS A 9 9.35 -31.16 7.68
C LYS A 9 10.53 -30.36 7.10
N GLN A 10 10.87 -30.57 5.82
CA GLN A 10 11.90 -29.80 5.14
C GLN A 10 11.52 -28.31 5.06
N VAL A 11 10.27 -28.01 4.70
CA VAL A 11 9.76 -26.62 4.68
C VAL A 11 9.86 -25.98 6.05
N ASN A 12 9.38 -26.66 7.09
CA ASN A 12 9.43 -26.13 8.46
C ASN A 12 10.85 -25.98 9.02
N ALA A 13 11.84 -26.63 8.42
CA ALA A 13 13.25 -26.48 8.77
C ALA A 13 13.92 -25.28 8.10
N LEU A 14 13.27 -24.61 7.14
CA LEU A 14 13.78 -23.40 6.51
C LEU A 14 13.91 -22.28 7.54
N LYS A 15 15.05 -21.60 7.52
CA LYS A 15 15.36 -20.53 8.46
C LYS A 15 15.11 -19.17 7.79
N ASN A 16 14.44 -18.28 8.49
CA ASN A 16 14.33 -16.88 8.13
C ASN A 16 15.67 -16.14 8.24
N GLY A 17 15.71 -14.91 7.73
CA GLY A 17 16.88 -14.05 7.76
C GLY A 17 17.91 -14.33 6.66
N ARG A 18 17.52 -15.13 5.63
CA ARG A 18 18.33 -15.38 4.44
C ARG A 18 17.80 -14.70 3.17
N GLY A 19 16.69 -13.99 3.27
CA GLY A 19 16.03 -13.30 2.18
C GLY A 19 15.04 -14.18 1.40
N LEU A 20 14.05 -13.53 0.79
CA LEU A 20 12.99 -14.18 0.02
C LEU A 20 13.53 -15.03 -1.12
N GLN A 21 14.52 -14.52 -1.85
CA GLN A 21 15.14 -15.23 -2.97
C GLN A 21 15.68 -16.60 -2.57
N TYR A 22 16.39 -16.67 -1.45
CA TYR A 22 16.89 -17.95 -0.92
C TYR A 22 15.74 -18.91 -0.59
N LEU A 23 14.71 -18.43 0.10
CA LEU A 23 13.57 -19.26 0.49
C LEU A 23 12.84 -19.82 -0.75
N LEU A 24 12.64 -19.01 -1.79
CA LEU A 24 12.00 -19.44 -3.03
C LEU A 24 12.82 -20.50 -3.78
N ASN A 25 14.13 -20.38 -3.78
CA ASN A 25 15.00 -21.37 -4.38
C ASN A 25 15.02 -22.71 -3.61
N GLU A 26 14.89 -22.66 -2.28
CA GLU A 26 14.83 -23.89 -1.47
C GLU A 26 13.48 -24.60 -1.65
N ILE A 27 12.36 -23.88 -1.65
CA ILE A 27 11.04 -24.49 -1.86
C ILE A 27 10.88 -25.02 -3.29
N TYR A 28 11.51 -24.38 -4.27
CA TYR A 28 11.53 -24.88 -5.65
C TYR A 28 12.14 -26.30 -5.72
N LYS A 29 13.18 -26.61 -4.95
CA LYS A 29 13.77 -27.95 -4.89
C LYS A 29 12.78 -29.01 -4.38
N ILE A 30 11.79 -28.59 -3.60
CA ILE A 30 10.75 -29.46 -3.02
C ILE A 30 9.56 -29.61 -3.97
N LEU A 31 9.11 -28.50 -4.58
CA LEU A 31 7.92 -28.45 -5.43
C LEU A 31 8.20 -28.73 -6.91
N GLY A 32 9.38 -28.39 -7.40
CA GLY A 32 9.78 -28.57 -8.80
C GLY A 32 9.20 -27.56 -9.77
N ASN A 33 8.30 -26.69 -9.35
CA ASN A 33 7.62 -25.70 -10.17
C ASN A 33 8.04 -24.26 -9.82
N PRO A 34 8.10 -23.34 -10.80
CA PRO A 34 8.48 -21.94 -10.55
C PRO A 34 7.52 -21.23 -9.61
N ILE A 35 8.08 -20.40 -8.76
CA ILE A 35 7.38 -19.69 -7.69
C ILE A 35 7.75 -18.21 -7.74
N ALA A 36 6.76 -17.34 -7.68
CA ALA A 36 6.96 -15.92 -7.47
C ALA A 36 6.14 -15.42 -6.28
N VAL A 37 6.66 -14.41 -5.60
CA VAL A 37 5.97 -13.64 -4.57
C VAL A 37 5.86 -12.21 -5.05
N TYR A 38 4.67 -11.67 -5.00
CA TYR A 38 4.36 -10.31 -5.44
C TYR A 38 3.43 -9.62 -4.44
N ASP A 39 3.47 -8.31 -4.46
CA ASP A 39 2.66 -7.49 -3.57
C ASP A 39 1.18 -7.47 -3.98
N ILE A 40 0.40 -6.74 -3.21
CA ILE A 40 -1.04 -6.57 -3.47
C ILE A 40 -1.34 -5.66 -4.68
N TYR A 41 -0.34 -4.94 -5.21
CA TYR A 41 -0.40 -4.13 -6.43
C TYR A 41 0.23 -4.84 -7.63
N TYR A 42 0.50 -6.16 -7.49
CA TYR A 42 1.11 -7.01 -8.51
C TYR A 42 2.57 -6.70 -8.84
N ASN A 43 3.30 -6.00 -7.95
CA ASN A 43 4.75 -5.80 -8.10
C ASN A 43 5.51 -6.99 -7.52
N LEU A 44 6.50 -7.46 -8.25
CA LEU A 44 7.30 -8.62 -7.90
C LEU A 44 8.22 -8.32 -6.69
N PHE A 45 8.18 -9.18 -5.68
CA PHE A 45 9.14 -9.16 -4.56
C PHE A 45 10.35 -10.04 -4.85
N ALA A 46 10.09 -11.28 -5.25
CA ALA A 46 11.10 -12.25 -5.56
C ALA A 46 10.51 -13.41 -6.39
N HIS A 47 11.35 -14.14 -7.10
CA HIS A 47 10.96 -15.32 -7.86
C HIS A 47 12.08 -16.38 -7.82
N THR A 48 11.78 -17.63 -8.15
CA THR A 48 12.80 -18.67 -8.32
C THR A 48 13.79 -18.32 -9.41
N ASP A 49 15.09 -18.41 -9.09
CA ASP A 49 16.17 -18.04 -10.00
C ASP A 49 16.33 -19.04 -11.17
N ARG A 50 16.81 -18.51 -12.30
CA ARG A 50 17.29 -19.29 -13.46
C ARG A 50 16.27 -20.24 -14.04
N ILE A 51 14.99 -19.94 -13.88
CA ILE A 51 13.93 -20.72 -14.49
C ILE A 51 13.66 -20.17 -15.88
N VAL A 52 13.78 -21.02 -16.88
CA VAL A 52 13.38 -20.73 -18.25
C VAL A 52 12.04 -21.42 -18.47
N THR A 53 11.01 -20.67 -18.78
CA THR A 53 9.70 -21.18 -19.16
C THR A 53 9.18 -20.40 -20.35
N ASP A 54 8.30 -21.01 -21.12
CA ASP A 54 7.60 -20.39 -22.25
C ASP A 54 6.22 -19.85 -21.83
N ASP A 55 5.97 -19.68 -20.53
CA ASP A 55 4.77 -19.02 -20.00
C ASP A 55 4.86 -17.50 -20.20
N PRO A 56 3.97 -16.89 -21.01
CA PRO A 56 4.03 -15.45 -21.30
C PRO A 56 3.82 -14.59 -20.04
N LEU A 57 2.93 -15.02 -19.14
CA LEU A 57 2.61 -14.26 -17.91
C LEU A 57 3.72 -14.33 -16.88
N TRP A 58 4.41 -15.49 -16.79
CA TRP A 58 5.61 -15.60 -15.98
C TRP A 58 6.72 -14.70 -16.51
N ASN A 59 6.99 -14.77 -17.80
CA ASN A 59 8.04 -13.97 -18.45
C ASN A 59 7.77 -12.48 -18.34
N GLU A 60 6.52 -12.04 -18.48
CA GLU A 60 6.13 -10.67 -18.22
C GLU A 60 6.50 -10.27 -16.78
N LEU A 61 6.01 -11.01 -15.77
CA LEU A 61 6.22 -10.67 -14.38
C LEU A 61 7.70 -10.54 -14.01
N ILE A 62 8.54 -11.50 -14.43
CA ILE A 62 9.97 -11.47 -14.08
C ILE A 62 10.77 -10.45 -14.87
N THR A 63 10.34 -10.08 -16.08
CA THR A 63 11.05 -9.14 -16.94
C THR A 63 10.71 -7.68 -16.60
N THR A 64 9.43 -7.40 -16.34
CA THR A 64 8.94 -6.04 -16.07
C THR A 64 8.91 -5.71 -14.58
N GLY A 65 8.97 -6.72 -13.71
CA GLY A 65 8.83 -6.56 -12.26
C GLY A 65 7.37 -6.39 -11.78
N SER A 66 6.38 -6.46 -12.69
CA SER A 66 4.97 -6.35 -12.33
C SER A 66 4.07 -6.94 -13.43
N PHE A 67 2.81 -7.23 -13.11
CA PHE A 67 1.83 -7.51 -14.15
C PHE A 67 1.30 -6.21 -14.77
N SER A 68 1.19 -6.19 -16.12
CA SER A 68 0.59 -5.08 -16.85
C SER A 68 -0.90 -4.96 -16.59
N LYS A 69 -1.46 -3.78 -16.89
CA LYS A 69 -2.92 -3.56 -16.85
C LYS A 69 -3.65 -4.58 -17.71
N THR A 70 -3.13 -4.91 -18.89
CA THR A 70 -3.72 -5.90 -19.80
C THR A 70 -3.82 -7.28 -19.13
N THR A 71 -2.77 -7.70 -18.44
CA THR A 71 -2.75 -8.98 -17.70
C THR A 71 -3.70 -8.95 -16.50
N ILE A 72 -3.79 -7.84 -15.79
CA ILE A 72 -4.74 -7.66 -14.68
C ILE A 72 -6.18 -7.72 -15.21
N ASP A 73 -6.49 -7.06 -16.33
CA ASP A 73 -7.81 -7.10 -16.97
C ASP A 73 -8.15 -8.51 -17.47
N PHE A 74 -7.16 -9.26 -17.98
CA PHE A 74 -7.32 -10.67 -18.28
C PHE A 74 -7.66 -11.49 -17.03
N PHE A 75 -6.95 -11.33 -15.92
CA PHE A 75 -7.26 -12.03 -14.66
C PHE A 75 -8.65 -11.69 -14.13
N LYS A 76 -9.13 -10.45 -14.32
CA LYS A 76 -10.51 -10.05 -14.01
C LYS A 76 -11.50 -10.77 -14.90
N SER A 77 -11.26 -10.80 -16.22
CA SER A 77 -12.17 -11.43 -17.20
C SER A 77 -12.33 -12.93 -16.99
N GLU A 78 -11.32 -13.61 -16.45
CA GLU A 78 -11.33 -15.02 -16.09
C GLU A 78 -11.80 -15.26 -14.62
N CYS A 79 -12.28 -14.23 -13.93
CA CYS A 79 -12.73 -14.26 -12.53
C CYS A 79 -11.66 -14.73 -11.51
N PHE A 80 -10.38 -14.71 -11.87
CA PHE A 80 -9.30 -15.13 -10.97
C PHE A 80 -9.12 -14.18 -9.80
N ILE A 81 -9.26 -12.87 -10.04
CA ILE A 81 -9.17 -11.86 -8.99
C ILE A 81 -10.29 -12.05 -7.96
N ASP A 82 -11.52 -12.27 -8.43
CA ASP A 82 -12.68 -12.51 -7.55
C ASP A 82 -12.52 -13.83 -6.79
N ALA A 83 -12.04 -14.89 -7.44
CA ALA A 83 -11.78 -16.16 -6.79
C ALA A 83 -10.76 -16.02 -5.66
N VAL A 84 -9.65 -15.30 -5.89
CA VAL A 84 -8.65 -15.01 -4.84
C VAL A 84 -9.23 -14.07 -3.77
N ALA A 85 -10.02 -13.07 -4.14
CA ALA A 85 -10.60 -12.13 -3.18
C ALA A 85 -11.53 -12.83 -2.19
N ASN A 86 -12.35 -13.79 -2.64
CA ASN A 86 -13.42 -14.43 -1.87
C ASN A 86 -12.96 -15.59 -0.96
N THR A 87 -11.68 -15.94 -0.92
CA THR A 87 -11.15 -16.98 -0.02
C THR A 87 -9.82 -16.59 0.56
N ASP A 88 -9.53 -17.03 1.78
CA ASP A 88 -8.21 -16.95 2.40
C ASP A 88 -7.35 -18.20 2.13
N ASP A 89 -7.91 -19.19 1.46
CA ASP A 89 -7.21 -20.40 1.04
C ASP A 89 -6.57 -20.24 -0.35
N LEU A 90 -5.88 -21.26 -0.78
CA LEU A 90 -5.25 -21.34 -2.10
C LEU A 90 -6.31 -21.45 -3.20
N VAL A 91 -6.07 -20.78 -4.31
CA VAL A 91 -6.92 -20.82 -5.50
C VAL A 91 -6.16 -21.50 -6.63
N LEU A 92 -6.71 -22.58 -7.15
CA LEU A 92 -6.24 -23.18 -8.40
C LEU A 92 -6.85 -22.43 -9.57
N MET A 93 -6.03 -21.73 -10.34
CA MET A 93 -6.40 -20.99 -11.54
C MET A 93 -6.24 -21.91 -12.76
N THR A 94 -7.34 -22.23 -13.40
CA THR A 94 -7.39 -23.05 -14.62
C THR A 94 -8.24 -22.36 -15.66
N SER A 95 -7.77 -22.27 -16.90
CA SER A 95 -8.49 -21.73 -18.03
C SER A 95 -7.87 -22.26 -19.32
N ASN A 96 -8.65 -22.42 -20.37
CA ASN A 96 -8.15 -22.75 -21.71
C ASN A 96 -7.32 -21.63 -22.36
N LYS A 97 -7.33 -20.43 -21.76
CA LYS A 97 -6.52 -19.29 -22.17
C LYS A 97 -5.20 -19.20 -21.42
N LEU A 98 -5.04 -19.98 -20.34
CA LEU A 98 -3.77 -20.11 -19.64
C LEU A 98 -2.92 -21.20 -20.29
N LYS A 99 -1.64 -20.93 -20.48
CA LYS A 99 -0.72 -21.96 -20.99
C LYS A 99 -0.47 -23.03 -19.94
N TYR A 100 -0.38 -22.65 -18.67
CA TYR A 100 -0.20 -23.54 -17.53
C TYR A 100 -1.16 -23.18 -16.41
N ASN A 101 -1.65 -24.20 -15.70
CA ASN A 101 -2.39 -23.98 -14.47
C ASN A 101 -1.48 -23.32 -13.44
N ARG A 102 -2.06 -22.66 -12.48
CA ARG A 102 -1.30 -22.05 -11.40
C ARG A 102 -2.07 -22.05 -10.08
N ILE A 103 -1.33 -22.14 -9.00
CA ILE A 103 -1.90 -21.97 -7.67
C ILE A 103 -1.52 -20.57 -7.19
N ASN A 104 -2.53 -19.82 -6.76
CA ASN A 104 -2.34 -18.53 -6.08
C ASN A 104 -2.72 -18.67 -4.61
N GLY A 105 -1.93 -18.05 -3.72
CA GLY A 105 -2.19 -17.99 -2.29
C GLY A 105 -1.94 -16.60 -1.75
N LYS A 106 -2.67 -16.25 -0.70
CA LYS A 106 -2.45 -15.01 0.06
C LYS A 106 -1.41 -15.25 1.16
N ILE A 107 -0.58 -14.25 1.42
CA ILE A 107 0.34 -14.20 2.54
C ILE A 107 -0.13 -13.11 3.48
N PHE A 108 -0.36 -13.47 4.75
CA PHE A 108 -0.89 -12.58 5.78
C PHE A 108 0.18 -12.25 6.81
N ASP A 109 0.11 -11.06 7.38
CA ASP A 109 0.92 -10.68 8.55
C ASP A 109 0.35 -11.27 9.87
N LYS A 110 1.01 -10.95 10.99
CA LYS A 110 0.57 -11.36 12.35
C LYS A 110 -0.80 -10.80 12.76
N ASN A 111 -1.31 -9.77 12.08
CA ASN A 111 -2.61 -9.15 12.34
C ASN A 111 -3.68 -9.64 11.37
N ASN A 112 -3.40 -10.70 10.59
CA ASN A 112 -4.26 -11.22 9.53
C ASN A 112 -4.54 -10.20 8.40
N ILE A 113 -3.58 -9.33 8.13
CA ILE A 113 -3.62 -8.40 7.00
C ILE A 113 -2.85 -9.02 5.85
N ARG A 114 -3.46 -9.09 4.65
CA ARG A 114 -2.80 -9.56 3.43
C ARG A 114 -1.66 -8.61 3.06
N ILE A 115 -0.44 -9.14 3.00
CA ILE A 115 0.77 -8.38 2.71
C ILE A 115 1.39 -8.72 1.36
N ALA A 116 1.13 -9.92 0.86
CA ALA A 116 1.65 -10.38 -0.42
C ALA A 116 0.80 -11.54 -0.97
N ASN A 117 1.18 -12.00 -2.15
CA ASN A 117 0.67 -13.20 -2.79
C ASN A 117 1.82 -14.09 -3.22
N ILE A 118 1.56 -15.39 -3.23
CA ILE A 118 2.43 -16.39 -3.87
C ILE A 118 1.72 -16.95 -5.10
N ILE A 119 2.47 -17.16 -6.17
CA ILE A 119 2.00 -17.85 -7.36
C ILE A 119 2.98 -18.97 -7.74
N ILE A 120 2.46 -20.14 -8.03
CA ILE A 120 3.21 -21.30 -8.50
C ILE A 120 2.65 -21.70 -9.86
N VAL A 121 3.52 -21.90 -10.85
CA VAL A 121 3.13 -22.25 -12.23
C VAL A 121 3.42 -23.71 -12.53
N GLU A 122 2.43 -24.46 -12.97
CA GLU A 122 2.49 -25.91 -13.26
C GLU A 122 3.19 -26.22 -14.60
N CYS A 123 4.42 -25.71 -14.77
CA CYS A 123 5.11 -25.86 -16.07
C CYS A 123 6.15 -26.98 -16.11
N ASN A 124 6.65 -27.46 -14.96
CA ASN A 124 7.70 -28.50 -14.90
C ASN A 124 7.14 -29.85 -14.45
N SER A 125 6.17 -29.84 -13.52
CA SER A 125 5.54 -31.04 -12.98
C SER A 125 4.11 -30.76 -12.58
N SER A 126 3.24 -31.76 -12.70
CA SER A 126 1.84 -31.66 -12.26
C SER A 126 1.75 -31.46 -10.75
N PHE A 127 0.75 -30.70 -10.31
CA PHE A 127 0.50 -30.49 -8.89
C PHE A 127 0.08 -31.78 -8.21
N GLU A 128 0.90 -32.29 -7.30
CA GLU A 128 0.60 -33.42 -6.44
C GLU A 128 -0.40 -33.04 -5.34
N ALA A 129 -1.09 -34.02 -4.76
CA ALA A 129 -2.13 -33.77 -3.74
C ALA A 129 -1.60 -33.09 -2.45
N ASP A 130 -0.30 -33.17 -2.17
CA ASP A 130 0.36 -32.56 -1.00
C ASP A 130 0.82 -31.12 -1.24
N VAL A 131 0.84 -30.65 -2.50
CA VAL A 131 1.30 -29.31 -2.87
C VAL A 131 0.56 -28.21 -2.10
N PRO A 132 -0.78 -28.22 -1.96
CA PRO A 132 -1.48 -27.18 -1.21
C PRO A 132 -1.03 -27.08 0.26
N GLU A 133 -0.80 -28.20 0.94
CA GLU A 133 -0.37 -28.20 2.33
C GLU A 133 1.05 -27.65 2.49
N ILE A 134 1.93 -28.00 1.56
CA ILE A 134 3.30 -27.48 1.50
C ILE A 134 3.29 -25.97 1.30
N ILE A 135 2.45 -25.46 0.38
CA ILE A 135 2.33 -24.02 0.13
C ILE A 135 1.83 -23.27 1.37
N ARG A 136 0.79 -23.80 2.06
CA ARG A 136 0.27 -23.18 3.30
C ARG A 136 1.34 -23.09 4.39
N ALA A 137 2.14 -24.14 4.55
CA ALA A 137 3.27 -24.14 5.50
C ALA A 137 4.31 -23.08 5.09
N PHE A 138 4.60 -22.98 3.79
CA PHE A 138 5.59 -22.04 3.27
C PHE A 138 5.13 -20.58 3.39
N CYS A 139 3.85 -20.28 3.16
CA CYS A 139 3.28 -18.93 3.33
C CYS A 139 3.53 -18.38 4.75
N LYS A 140 3.54 -19.23 5.79
CA LYS A 140 3.86 -18.81 7.16
C LYS A 140 5.32 -18.38 7.32
N ILE A 141 6.23 -19.02 6.61
CA ILE A 141 7.67 -18.69 6.63
C ILE A 141 7.89 -17.39 5.84
N LEU A 142 7.30 -17.30 4.65
CA LEU A 142 7.36 -16.08 3.83
C LEU A 142 6.79 -14.87 4.56
N SER A 143 5.70 -15.05 5.29
CA SER A 143 5.10 -13.97 6.09
C SER A 143 6.10 -13.34 7.05
N ARG A 144 6.89 -14.14 7.77
CA ARG A 144 7.93 -13.64 8.68
C ARG A 144 9.05 -12.94 7.92
N GLU A 145 9.57 -13.58 6.89
CA GLU A 145 10.68 -13.04 6.10
C GLU A 145 10.32 -11.69 5.46
N ILE A 146 9.09 -11.57 4.93
CA ILE A 146 8.60 -10.31 4.38
C ILE A 146 8.55 -9.24 5.46
N GLN A 147 7.93 -9.52 6.62
CA GLN A 147 7.77 -8.54 7.69
C GLN A 147 9.10 -8.08 8.30
N GLU A 148 10.11 -8.93 8.33
CA GLU A 148 11.45 -8.63 8.86
C GLU A 148 12.34 -7.91 7.84
N SER A 149 11.97 -7.88 6.55
CA SER A 149 12.78 -7.24 5.51
C SER A 149 12.68 -5.71 5.57
N GLU A 150 13.82 -5.01 5.49
CA GLU A 150 13.87 -3.54 5.35
C GLU A 150 13.09 -3.06 4.12
N PHE A 151 13.12 -3.84 3.05
CA PHE A 151 12.36 -3.57 1.84
C PHE A 151 10.86 -3.47 2.11
N TYR A 152 10.28 -4.39 2.89
CA TYR A 152 8.86 -4.36 3.24
C TYR A 152 8.50 -3.18 4.15
N GLN A 153 9.38 -2.83 5.08
CA GLN A 153 9.18 -1.66 5.95
C GLN A 153 9.16 -0.36 5.13
N ASN A 154 10.05 -0.23 4.16
CA ASN A 154 10.08 0.90 3.23
C ASN A 154 8.85 0.90 2.28
N LEU A 155 8.44 -0.27 1.77
CA LEU A 155 7.24 -0.39 0.94
C LEU A 155 5.96 -0.05 1.69
N ASN A 156 5.84 -0.36 2.98
CA ASN A 156 4.65 0.01 3.76
C ASN A 156 4.42 1.52 3.80
N LEU A 157 5.48 2.32 3.87
CA LEU A 157 5.38 3.77 3.75
C LEU A 157 4.88 4.18 2.35
N THR A 158 5.48 3.64 1.30
CA THR A 158 5.09 3.88 -0.10
C THR A 158 3.64 3.44 -0.38
N TYR A 159 3.20 2.32 0.22
CA TYR A 159 1.82 1.86 0.06
C TYR A 159 0.78 2.72 0.78
N GLN A 160 1.13 3.26 1.94
CA GLN A 160 0.26 4.23 2.62
C GLN A 160 0.13 5.50 1.79
N GLU A 161 1.22 5.96 1.21
CA GLU A 161 1.23 7.11 0.29
C GLU A 161 0.36 6.84 -0.93
N THR A 162 0.58 5.73 -1.63
CA THR A 162 -0.21 5.36 -2.82
C THR A 162 -1.70 5.24 -2.50
N LEU A 163 -2.06 4.63 -1.36
CA LEU A 163 -3.45 4.54 -0.93
C LEU A 163 -4.07 5.91 -0.68
N VAL A 164 -3.34 6.81 -0.01
CA VAL A 164 -3.83 8.17 0.24
C VAL A 164 -4.01 8.93 -1.07
N TYR A 165 -3.10 8.75 -2.03
CA TYR A 165 -3.23 9.35 -3.36
C TYR A 165 -4.45 8.84 -4.12
N ASP A 166 -4.67 7.53 -4.14
CA ASP A 166 -5.84 6.92 -4.76
C ASP A 166 -7.15 7.41 -4.11
N LEU A 167 -7.17 7.53 -2.78
CA LEU A 167 -8.32 8.05 -2.05
C LEU A 167 -8.55 9.54 -2.35
N ILE A 168 -7.50 10.34 -2.53
CA ILE A 168 -7.56 11.75 -2.91
C ILE A 168 -8.09 11.90 -4.34
N GLU A 169 -7.65 11.05 -5.27
CA GLU A 169 -8.09 11.09 -6.68
C GLU A 169 -9.51 10.57 -6.87
N GLY A 170 -10.08 9.90 -5.88
CA GLY A 170 -11.41 9.30 -5.97
C GLY A 170 -11.44 8.10 -6.91
N ASN A 171 -10.28 7.48 -7.16
CA ASN A 171 -10.19 6.28 -7.99
C ASN A 171 -11.01 5.14 -7.40
N SER A 172 -11.67 4.36 -8.26
CA SER A 172 -12.40 3.18 -7.81
C SER A 172 -11.40 2.08 -7.44
N ILE A 173 -11.05 2.03 -6.17
CA ILE A 173 -10.11 1.07 -5.61
C ILE A 173 -10.90 -0.19 -5.22
N ASP A 174 -10.30 -1.36 -5.42
CA ASP A 174 -10.85 -2.62 -4.92
C ASP A 174 -11.12 -2.50 -3.40
N ARG A 175 -12.41 -2.46 -3.02
CA ARG A 175 -12.83 -2.21 -1.63
C ARG A 175 -12.22 -3.17 -0.62
N GLN A 176 -11.92 -4.41 -1.00
CA GLN A 176 -11.36 -5.40 -0.08
C GLN A 176 -9.88 -5.12 0.23
N LEU A 177 -9.11 -4.70 -0.77
CA LEU A 177 -7.71 -4.28 -0.61
C LEU A 177 -7.59 -2.99 0.21
N VAL A 178 -8.49 -2.05 -0.03
CA VAL A 178 -8.53 -0.77 0.68
C VAL A 178 -8.90 -0.97 2.14
N THR A 179 -9.86 -1.85 2.45
CA THR A 179 -10.36 -2.03 3.83
C THR A 179 -9.23 -2.41 4.79
N ALA A 180 -8.36 -3.35 4.43
CA ALA A 180 -7.27 -3.78 5.29
C ALA A 180 -6.24 -2.66 5.52
N LYS A 181 -5.91 -1.88 4.49
CA LYS A 181 -4.91 -0.79 4.56
C LYS A 181 -5.46 0.50 5.17
N VAL A 182 -6.70 0.82 4.87
CA VAL A 182 -7.42 1.91 5.55
C VAL A 182 -7.48 1.62 7.05
N ALA A 183 -7.73 0.36 7.45
CA ALA A 183 -7.68 -0.06 8.85
C ALA A 183 -6.30 0.16 9.49
N ASP A 184 -5.21 -0.01 8.72
CA ASP A 184 -3.87 0.25 9.25
C ASP A 184 -3.59 1.76 9.44
N ILE A 185 -4.07 2.60 8.52
CA ILE A 185 -4.03 4.05 8.72
C ILE A 185 -4.87 4.45 9.93
N TYR A 186 -6.09 3.90 10.08
CA TYR A 186 -6.97 4.18 11.23
C TYR A 186 -6.37 3.82 12.58
N LYS A 187 -5.53 2.78 12.69
CA LYS A 187 -4.84 2.43 13.94
C LYS A 187 -4.01 3.58 14.51
N HIS A 188 -3.60 4.51 13.65
CA HIS A 188 -2.77 5.65 13.99
C HIS A 188 -3.53 6.97 14.00
N LEU A 189 -4.84 6.96 13.71
CA LEU A 189 -5.70 8.13 13.71
C LEU A 189 -6.68 8.05 14.89
N LYS A 190 -7.06 9.21 15.39
CA LYS A 190 -8.07 9.40 16.41
C LYS A 190 -9.45 9.62 15.77
N SER A 191 -10.49 9.78 16.60
CA SER A 191 -11.90 9.78 16.18
C SER A 191 -12.29 10.92 15.23
N TYR A 192 -11.65 12.08 15.37
CA TYR A 192 -11.92 13.29 14.55
C TYR A 192 -10.71 13.56 13.67
N ILE A 193 -10.93 13.58 12.36
CA ILE A 193 -9.86 13.73 11.36
C ILE A 193 -10.09 15.03 10.59
N TYR A 194 -9.01 15.73 10.28
CA TYR A 194 -8.97 16.88 9.39
C TYR A 194 -7.91 16.62 8.31
N LEU A 195 -8.18 17.07 7.09
CA LEU A 195 -7.21 17.09 6.02
C LEU A 195 -6.74 18.51 5.80
N ALA A 196 -5.43 18.75 5.88
CA ALA A 196 -4.84 20.01 5.52
C ALA A 196 -3.99 19.84 4.25
N VAL A 197 -4.16 20.77 3.30
CA VAL A 197 -3.34 20.89 2.09
C VAL A 197 -2.44 22.11 2.25
N VAL A 198 -1.12 21.88 2.17
CA VAL A 198 -0.11 22.94 2.24
C VAL A 198 0.44 23.16 0.85
N GLU A 199 0.33 24.39 0.35
CA GLU A 199 0.90 24.83 -0.91
C GLU A 199 2.28 25.43 -0.70
N PHE A 200 3.24 24.99 -1.53
CA PHE A 200 4.56 25.59 -1.59
C PHE A 200 4.64 26.74 -2.59
N PRO A 201 5.35 27.82 -2.25
CA PRO A 201 5.72 28.80 -3.25
C PRO A 201 6.63 28.13 -4.32
N LYS A 202 6.42 28.48 -5.59
CA LYS A 202 7.14 27.90 -6.74
C LYS A 202 8.59 28.42 -6.89
N ASP A 203 9.30 28.65 -5.80
CA ASP A 203 10.65 29.19 -5.79
C ASP A 203 11.73 28.09 -5.61
N GLU A 204 12.97 28.39 -6.03
CA GLU A 204 14.12 27.47 -6.07
C GLU A 204 14.56 26.89 -4.70
N HIS A 205 13.95 27.32 -3.58
CA HIS A 205 14.27 26.87 -2.23
C HIS A 205 13.41 25.71 -1.70
N LEU A 206 12.62 25.07 -2.56
CA LEU A 206 11.68 24.00 -2.21
C LEU A 206 12.33 22.86 -1.41
N THR A 207 13.54 22.45 -1.83
CA THR A 207 14.26 21.32 -1.22
C THR A 207 14.62 21.58 0.24
N ASN A 208 15.06 22.79 0.58
CA ASN A 208 15.42 23.15 1.96
C ASN A 208 14.18 23.24 2.86
N SER A 209 13.08 23.76 2.33
CA SER A 209 11.80 23.85 3.03
C SER A 209 11.20 22.47 3.29
N LEU A 210 11.31 21.54 2.33
CA LEU A 210 10.88 20.14 2.50
C LEU A 210 11.69 19.40 3.56
N ILE A 211 13.02 19.62 3.63
CA ILE A 211 13.89 19.03 4.66
C ILE A 211 13.51 19.55 6.04
N GLN A 212 13.32 20.86 6.21
CA GLN A 212 12.88 21.46 7.47
C GLN A 212 11.49 20.96 7.88
N PHE A 213 10.57 20.81 6.92
CA PHE A 213 9.27 20.21 7.14
C PHE A 213 9.38 18.78 7.66
N ARG A 214 10.14 17.94 6.96
CA ARG A 214 10.36 16.55 7.34
C ARG A 214 10.90 16.45 8.77
N ASP A 215 11.87 17.27 9.13
CA ASP A 215 12.51 17.21 10.44
C ASP A 215 11.55 17.65 11.56
N LEU A 216 10.74 18.68 11.32
CA LEU A 216 9.68 19.12 12.24
C LEU A 216 8.57 18.08 12.38
N PHE A 217 8.12 17.50 11.28
CA PHE A 217 7.09 16.45 11.30
C PHE A 217 7.58 15.18 11.98
N THR A 218 8.85 14.80 11.80
CA THR A 218 9.45 13.66 12.51
C THR A 218 9.42 13.85 14.03
N GLN A 219 9.58 15.08 14.51
CA GLN A 219 9.47 15.40 15.94
C GLN A 219 8.00 15.40 16.44
N MET A 220 7.04 15.59 15.55
CA MET A 220 5.59 15.71 15.86
C MET A 220 4.77 14.45 15.54
N GLN A 221 5.39 13.36 15.13
CA GLN A 221 4.78 12.14 14.53
C GLN A 221 3.62 11.49 15.31
N LYS A 222 3.40 11.84 16.59
CA LYS A 222 2.35 11.20 17.40
C LYS A 222 0.92 11.59 17.01
N ASP A 223 0.75 12.77 16.42
CA ASP A 223 -0.59 13.35 16.17
C ASP A 223 -0.86 13.65 14.68
N PHE A 224 0.13 13.41 13.80
CA PHE A 224 0.04 13.80 12.39
C PHE A 224 0.59 12.72 11.46
N LYS A 225 -0.04 12.56 10.29
CA LYS A 225 0.53 11.86 9.14
C LYS A 225 0.64 12.84 7.98
N TYR A 226 1.75 12.84 7.26
CA TYR A 226 1.91 13.70 6.10
C TYR A 226 2.31 12.89 4.87
N TYR A 227 1.93 13.40 3.70
CA TYR A 227 2.19 12.81 2.38
C TYR A 227 2.53 13.92 1.40
N ILE A 228 3.45 13.68 0.47
CA ILE A 228 3.79 14.63 -0.59
C ILE A 228 3.01 14.22 -1.83
N TYR A 229 2.10 15.08 -2.28
CA TYR A 229 1.24 14.83 -3.43
C TYR A 229 1.32 15.99 -4.42
N SER A 230 1.94 15.75 -5.61
CA SER A 230 2.21 16.79 -6.61
C SER A 230 2.98 17.96 -5.98
N ASP A 231 2.44 19.18 -6.06
CA ASP A 231 3.02 20.41 -5.50
C ASP A 231 2.52 20.71 -4.08
N TYR A 232 1.91 19.74 -3.40
CA TYR A 232 1.31 19.91 -2.07
C TYR A 232 1.91 18.95 -1.04
N ILE A 233 1.89 19.37 0.23
CA ILE A 233 1.92 18.44 1.36
C ILE A 233 0.48 18.25 1.85
N ILE A 234 0.08 17.00 1.93
CA ILE A 234 -1.18 16.57 2.52
C ILE A 234 -0.91 16.18 3.97
N ILE A 235 -1.64 16.74 4.91
CA ILE A 235 -1.51 16.41 6.33
C ILE A 235 -2.84 15.85 6.82
N LEU A 236 -2.82 14.64 7.38
CA LEU A 236 -3.93 14.09 8.14
C LEU A 236 -3.68 14.38 9.62
N LEU A 237 -4.52 15.22 10.19
CA LEU A 237 -4.53 15.53 11.62
C LEU A 237 -5.66 14.78 12.29
N SER A 238 -5.44 14.26 13.49
CA SER A 238 -6.51 13.58 14.21
C SER A 238 -6.50 13.89 15.70
N THR A 239 -7.71 13.91 16.31
CA THR A 239 -7.91 14.18 17.73
C THR A 239 -9.09 13.38 18.28
N ASP A 240 -9.09 13.12 19.58
CA ASP A 240 -10.24 12.57 20.29
C ASP A 240 -11.11 13.67 20.94
N ASP A 241 -10.65 14.92 20.91
CA ASP A 241 -11.39 16.05 21.45
C ASP A 241 -12.27 16.69 20.36
N ALA A 242 -13.58 16.54 20.49
CA ALA A 242 -14.57 17.14 19.60
C ALA A 242 -14.55 18.70 19.58
N ARG A 243 -13.93 19.32 20.57
CA ARG A 243 -13.80 20.79 20.67
C ARG A 243 -12.42 21.26 20.23
N PHE A 244 -11.63 20.37 19.64
CA PHE A 244 -10.27 20.68 19.22
C PHE A 244 -10.25 21.83 18.21
N ASN A 245 -9.52 22.88 18.55
CA ASN A 245 -9.31 23.96 17.59
C ASN A 245 -8.11 23.60 16.71
N ILE A 246 -8.40 23.21 15.48
CA ILE A 246 -7.41 22.78 14.49
C ILE A 246 -6.37 23.87 14.18
N LYS A 247 -6.76 25.16 14.20
CA LYS A 247 -5.81 26.27 14.02
C LYS A 247 -4.75 26.24 15.12
N ASN A 248 -5.15 25.95 16.36
CA ASN A 248 -4.20 25.81 17.49
C ASN A 248 -3.30 24.57 17.35
N GLY A 249 -3.82 23.48 16.82
CA GLY A 249 -3.03 22.27 16.52
C GLY A 249 -1.89 22.55 15.55
N LEU A 250 -2.12 23.42 14.56
CA LEU A 250 -1.13 23.81 13.56
C LEU A 250 -0.26 25.00 13.99
N ASN A 251 -0.46 25.61 15.16
CA ASN A 251 0.32 26.77 15.60
C ASN A 251 1.82 26.48 15.69
N LYS A 252 2.24 25.25 16.00
CA LYS A 252 3.64 24.86 16.00
C LYS A 252 4.27 24.96 14.59
N LEU A 253 3.46 24.79 13.54
CA LEU A 253 3.86 24.90 12.14
C LEU A 253 3.61 26.29 11.58
N ALA A 254 2.81 27.13 12.26
CA ALA A 254 2.42 28.45 11.77
C ALA A 254 3.63 29.37 11.50
N LYS A 255 4.67 29.27 12.35
CA LYS A 255 5.93 29.99 12.12
C LYS A 255 6.60 29.56 10.83
N LEU A 256 6.70 28.25 10.60
CA LEU A 256 7.28 27.67 9.39
C LEU A 256 6.48 28.09 8.14
N PHE A 257 5.15 28.01 8.19
CA PHE A 257 4.28 28.45 7.10
C PHE A 257 4.49 29.93 6.75
N LYS A 258 4.65 30.76 7.76
CA LYS A 258 4.88 32.20 7.57
C LYS A 258 6.28 32.49 6.99
N GLU A 259 7.32 31.88 7.55
CA GLU A 259 8.72 32.09 7.12
C GLU A 259 8.96 31.62 5.70
N ASN A 260 8.29 30.56 5.25
CA ASN A 260 8.40 30.00 3.91
C ASN A 260 7.27 30.41 2.95
N ASN A 261 6.49 31.43 3.32
CA ASN A 261 5.39 31.94 2.49
C ASN A 261 4.36 30.88 2.04
N MET A 262 4.15 29.84 2.85
CA MET A 262 3.23 28.74 2.56
C MET A 262 1.81 29.10 2.96
N ARG A 263 0.84 28.56 2.21
CA ARG A 263 -0.59 28.65 2.50
C ARG A 263 -1.14 27.29 2.85
N VAL A 264 -2.15 27.25 3.72
CA VAL A 264 -2.75 26.01 4.21
C VAL A 264 -4.25 26.11 4.13
N GLY A 265 -4.86 25.22 3.36
CA GLY A 265 -6.31 25.01 3.35
C GLY A 265 -6.66 23.77 4.19
N ILE A 266 -7.72 23.83 4.98
CA ILE A 266 -8.13 22.76 5.89
C ILE A 266 -9.59 22.41 5.63
N SER A 267 -9.88 21.11 5.49
CA SER A 267 -11.23 20.57 5.32
C SER A 267 -12.10 20.74 6.57
N SER A 268 -13.39 20.48 6.43
CA SER A 268 -14.25 20.17 7.57
C SER A 268 -13.80 18.88 8.26
N CYS A 269 -14.25 18.68 9.51
CA CYS A 269 -13.99 17.48 10.29
C CYS A 269 -14.66 16.24 9.69
N PHE A 270 -13.98 15.08 9.74
CA PHE A 270 -14.52 13.82 9.26
C PHE A 270 -14.03 12.61 10.08
N ASP A 271 -14.68 11.48 9.87
CA ASP A 271 -14.40 10.18 10.51
C ASP A 271 -14.21 9.04 9.51
N ASN A 272 -14.37 9.31 8.21
CA ASN A 272 -14.38 8.28 7.17
C ASN A 272 -13.39 8.58 6.04
N LEU A 273 -12.26 7.86 6.05
CA LEU A 273 -11.20 7.98 5.03
C LEU A 273 -11.64 7.61 3.61
N TYR A 274 -12.69 6.80 3.44
CA TYR A 274 -13.22 6.50 2.10
C TYR A 274 -13.84 7.71 1.40
N LYS A 275 -14.10 8.78 2.16
CA LYS A 275 -14.57 10.06 1.63
C LYS A 275 -13.45 11.10 1.49
N LEU A 276 -12.18 10.66 1.52
CA LEU A 276 -11.01 11.55 1.54
C LEU A 276 -11.00 12.52 0.35
N HIS A 277 -11.42 12.07 -0.83
CA HIS A 277 -11.56 12.91 -2.01
C HIS A 277 -12.40 14.18 -1.73
N LYS A 278 -13.58 14.01 -1.10
CA LYS A 278 -14.44 15.15 -0.74
C LYS A 278 -13.70 16.15 0.14
N TYR A 279 -12.99 15.66 1.16
CA TYR A 279 -12.30 16.54 2.12
C TYR A 279 -11.03 17.15 1.53
N TYR A 280 -10.42 16.48 0.56
CA TYR A 280 -9.36 17.07 -0.24
C TYR A 280 -9.87 18.24 -1.08
N VAL A 281 -11.01 18.11 -1.74
CA VAL A 281 -11.65 19.20 -2.49
C VAL A 281 -11.98 20.37 -1.56
N GLU A 282 -12.56 20.12 -0.39
CA GLU A 282 -12.83 21.15 0.62
C GLU A 282 -11.56 21.91 1.03
N ALA A 283 -10.45 21.19 1.26
CA ALA A 283 -9.19 21.82 1.63
C ALA A 283 -8.57 22.64 0.48
N ILE A 284 -8.70 22.17 -0.77
CA ILE A 284 -8.30 22.92 -1.96
C ILE A 284 -9.16 24.20 -2.12
N ASP A 285 -10.48 24.12 -1.89
CA ASP A 285 -11.35 25.29 -1.95
C ASP A 285 -10.94 26.33 -0.89
N ALA A 286 -10.61 25.88 0.33
CA ALA A 286 -10.09 26.75 1.38
C ALA A 286 -8.75 27.39 0.98
N LEU A 287 -7.88 26.66 0.30
CA LEU A 287 -6.60 27.15 -0.20
C LEU A 287 -6.77 28.17 -1.34
N ASN A 288 -7.71 27.92 -2.24
CA ASN A 288 -8.05 28.86 -3.34
C ASN A 288 -8.65 30.16 -2.81
N TYR A 289 -9.56 30.07 -1.82
CA TYR A 289 -10.09 31.24 -1.12
C TYR A 289 -8.97 32.06 -0.46
N ALA A 290 -7.98 31.37 0.12
CA ALA A 290 -6.78 31.99 0.68
C ALA A 290 -5.97 32.79 -0.35
N ALA A 291 -5.94 32.35 -1.61
CA ALA A 291 -5.23 33.03 -2.69
C ALA A 291 -5.89 34.36 -3.06
N GLU A 292 -7.21 34.46 -2.94
CA GLU A 292 -7.99 35.67 -3.22
C GLU A 292 -7.98 36.67 -2.05
N ALA A 293 -7.76 36.17 -0.82
CA ALA A 293 -7.73 36.99 0.39
C ALA A 293 -6.37 37.69 0.56
N ASN A 294 -6.30 38.97 0.24
CA ASN A 294 -5.11 39.82 0.43
C ASN A 294 -4.82 40.04 1.93
N GLY A 295 -4.24 39.08 2.63
CA GLY A 295 -3.98 39.17 4.07
C GLY A 295 -2.72 38.42 4.54
N ASN A 296 -2.31 38.70 5.80
CA ASN A 296 -1.23 37.99 6.49
C ASN A 296 -1.64 36.60 7.02
N GLN A 297 -2.91 36.22 6.88
CA GLN A 297 -3.42 34.91 7.28
C GLN A 297 -2.83 33.83 6.36
N ARG A 298 -2.40 32.70 6.93
CA ARG A 298 -1.79 31.58 6.21
C ARG A 298 -2.59 30.28 6.32
N ILE A 299 -3.50 30.19 7.28
CA ILE A 299 -4.29 28.99 7.56
C ILE A 299 -5.77 29.34 7.39
N PHE A 300 -6.45 28.64 6.50
CA PHE A 300 -7.83 28.85 6.12
C PHE A 300 -8.64 27.59 6.32
N LEU A 301 -9.79 27.67 6.96
CA LEU A 301 -10.73 26.56 7.12
C LEU A 301 -11.79 26.62 6.03
N TYR A 302 -12.20 25.47 5.53
CA TYR A 302 -13.32 25.36 4.60
C TYR A 302 -14.62 25.96 5.19
N GLU A 303 -14.82 25.78 6.52
CA GLU A 303 -15.96 26.34 7.25
C GLU A 303 -15.97 27.87 7.31
N ASP A 304 -14.83 28.52 7.14
CA ASP A 304 -14.71 29.98 7.13
C ASP A 304 -15.03 30.57 5.74
N ILE A 305 -15.23 29.76 4.71
CA ILE A 305 -15.56 30.25 3.37
C ILE A 305 -17.00 30.70 3.36
N PRO A 306 -17.29 31.97 2.97
CA PRO A 306 -18.68 32.43 2.81
C PRO A 306 -19.41 31.53 1.83
N SER A 307 -20.54 30.94 2.23
CA SER A 307 -21.39 30.15 1.34
C SER A 307 -21.65 30.95 0.07
N LYS A 308 -21.27 30.43 -1.09
CA LYS A 308 -21.76 31.00 -2.36
C LYS A 308 -23.27 30.76 -2.36
N ILE A 309 -24.03 31.83 -2.12
CA ILE A 309 -25.49 31.90 -2.29
C ILE A 309 -25.79 31.78 -3.79
#